data_9d7a35c234f67cc44346cf8104754aaf
#
_entry.id   9d7a35c234f67cc44346cf8104754aaf
#
_cell.length_a   1.000
_cell.length_b   1.000
_cell.length_c   1.000
_cell.angle_alpha   90.00
_cell.angle_beta   90.00
_cell.angle_gamma   90.00
#
_symmetry.space_group_name_H-M   'P 1'
#
loop_
_entity.id
_entity.type
_entity.pdbx_description
1 polymer ?
#
loop_
_entity_poly.entity_id
_entity_poly.type
_entity_poly.pdbx_seq_one_letter_code
_entity_poly.pdbx_strand_id
1 'polypeptide(L)'
;PDGHEEYAEHPYVKGEVEGFDIDVVPCFRLESATEIRSAVDRTPFHTQYLEQRLDDDLAGDVRVTKQFLKGIGVYGSDLRTQGFSGYLTELLVCEYGGFRPLLEAAADWHPPVELDPEEHGRVSFDDPLVVIDPTDPERNVAAVCAAENVARFQHYARAFLAAPRVELFDADDPEPLTDAALREHLERRATTPIAVRFDAPDLVEDQLYPQLYKSLDGITNGLDDRGFDVFRATTFADDTAVVFA
;
A
#
# COMPACT_ATOMS: atom_id res chain seq x y z
N PRO A 1 9.78 -17.35 26.18
CA PRO A 1 9.22 -16.11 25.64
C PRO A 1 7.75 -16.02 26.04
N ASP A 2 7.38 -14.89 26.61
CA ASP A 2 6.00 -14.62 26.97
C ASP A 2 5.29 -14.13 25.69
N GLY A 3 4.54 -15.02 25.04
CA GLY A 3 3.73 -14.69 23.89
C GLY A 3 2.25 -14.63 24.28
N HIS A 4 1.46 -13.83 23.61
CA HIS A 4 0.01 -13.77 23.73
C HIS A 4 -0.66 -14.06 22.39
N GLU A 5 -1.85 -14.62 22.44
CA GLU A 5 -2.64 -14.93 21.26
C GLU A 5 -3.37 -13.68 20.80
N GLU A 6 -3.22 -13.35 19.51
CA GLU A 6 -3.97 -12.27 18.85
C GLU A 6 -4.79 -12.85 17.68
N TYR A 7 -5.82 -12.11 17.29
CA TYR A 7 -6.69 -12.44 16.18
C TYR A 7 -6.69 -11.30 15.15
N ALA A 8 -6.22 -11.64 13.94
CA ALA A 8 -6.54 -10.87 12.75
C ALA A 8 -7.55 -11.69 11.90
N GLU A 9 -7.23 -12.03 10.66
CA GLU A 9 -8.00 -13.02 9.90
C GLU A 9 -7.84 -14.44 10.46
N HIS A 10 -6.74 -14.70 11.21
CA HIS A 10 -6.41 -15.97 11.84
C HIS A 10 -5.83 -15.75 13.24
N PRO A 11 -5.95 -16.75 14.14
CA PRO A 11 -5.22 -16.71 15.40
C PRO A 11 -3.72 -16.82 15.14
N TYR A 12 -2.92 -15.98 15.78
CA TYR A 12 -1.47 -16.03 15.76
C TYR A 12 -0.90 -15.70 17.14
N VAL A 13 0.35 -16.09 17.37
CA VAL A 13 1.02 -15.81 18.65
C VAL A 13 2.03 -14.70 18.42
N LYS A 14 1.83 -13.59 19.10
CA LYS A 14 2.76 -12.47 19.14
C LYS A 14 3.67 -12.59 20.35
N GLY A 15 4.94 -12.31 20.16
CA GLY A 15 5.93 -12.35 21.24
C GLY A 15 7.17 -11.56 20.90
N GLU A 16 8.04 -11.40 21.89
CA GLU A 16 9.34 -10.75 21.73
C GLU A 16 10.47 -11.74 21.98
N VAL A 17 11.45 -11.78 21.10
CA VAL A 17 12.67 -12.59 21.25
C VAL A 17 13.89 -11.72 20.95
N GLU A 18 14.77 -11.57 21.92
CA GLU A 18 16.01 -10.80 21.80
C GLU A 18 15.82 -9.33 21.35
N GLY A 19 14.69 -8.72 21.72
CA GLY A 19 14.34 -7.34 21.36
C GLY A 19 13.66 -7.22 19.97
N PHE A 20 13.31 -8.33 19.34
CA PHE A 20 12.57 -8.35 18.09
C PHE A 20 11.13 -8.81 18.33
N ASP A 21 10.17 -8.09 17.78
CA ASP A 21 8.78 -8.55 17.71
C ASP A 21 8.67 -9.71 16.74
N ILE A 22 8.02 -10.79 17.19
CA ILE A 22 7.84 -12.02 16.41
C ILE A 22 6.37 -12.41 16.38
N ASP A 23 5.86 -12.63 15.16
CA ASP A 23 4.54 -13.20 14.93
C ASP A 23 4.68 -14.65 14.45
N VAL A 24 4.12 -15.59 15.24
CA VAL A 24 4.08 -17.02 14.88
C VAL A 24 2.69 -17.35 14.37
N VAL A 25 2.59 -17.56 13.07
CA VAL A 25 1.32 -17.78 12.38
C VAL A 25 1.24 -19.21 11.90
N PRO A 26 0.24 -20.02 12.33
CA PRO A 26 0.03 -21.36 11.82
C PRO A 26 -0.44 -21.31 10.36
N CYS A 27 0.10 -22.18 9.52
CA CYS A 27 -0.33 -22.36 8.14
C CYS A 27 -0.50 -23.84 7.80
N PHE A 28 -1.30 -24.15 6.79
CA PHE A 28 -1.42 -25.51 6.30
C PHE A 28 -0.19 -25.90 5.48
N ARG A 29 0.23 -27.14 5.61
CA ARG A 29 1.27 -27.70 4.75
C ARG A 29 0.63 -28.14 3.44
N LEU A 30 0.84 -27.36 2.39
CA LEU A 30 0.26 -27.56 1.06
C LEU A 30 1.36 -27.86 0.04
N GLU A 31 0.97 -28.46 -1.10
CA GLU A 31 1.89 -28.75 -2.20
C GLU A 31 1.92 -27.61 -3.25
N SER A 32 0.85 -26.80 -3.30
CA SER A 32 0.70 -25.68 -4.24
C SER A 32 0.05 -24.47 -3.57
N ALA A 33 0.47 -23.26 -3.96
CA ALA A 33 -0.17 -22.01 -3.54
C ALA A 33 -1.59 -21.84 -4.12
N THR A 34 -1.97 -22.62 -5.11
CA THR A 34 -3.34 -22.63 -5.66
C THR A 34 -4.33 -23.44 -4.79
N GLU A 35 -3.83 -24.19 -3.80
CA GLU A 35 -4.64 -25.01 -2.88
C GLU A 35 -4.86 -24.35 -1.51
N ILE A 36 -4.53 -23.08 -1.37
CA ILE A 36 -4.60 -22.35 -0.10
C ILE A 36 -6.01 -22.39 0.50
N ARG A 37 -6.03 -22.43 1.84
CA ARG A 37 -7.24 -22.37 2.66
C ARG A 37 -7.34 -21.07 3.43
N SER A 38 -6.22 -20.39 3.59
CA SER A 38 -6.11 -19.11 4.24
C SER A 38 -5.00 -18.26 3.60
N ALA A 39 -5.03 -16.95 3.77
CA ALA A 39 -4.06 -16.02 3.17
C ALA A 39 -2.61 -16.33 3.60
N VAL A 40 -2.42 -16.77 4.85
CA VAL A 40 -1.09 -17.08 5.40
C VAL A 40 -0.44 -18.32 4.80
N ASP A 41 -1.22 -19.21 4.17
CA ASP A 41 -0.69 -20.42 3.54
C ASP A 41 0.21 -20.11 2.33
N ARG A 42 0.12 -18.90 1.77
CA ARG A 42 1.00 -18.44 0.68
C ARG A 42 2.42 -18.13 1.13
N THR A 43 2.59 -17.72 2.38
CA THR A 43 3.89 -17.24 2.90
C THR A 43 5.05 -18.21 2.65
N PRO A 44 4.94 -19.52 2.88
CA PRO A 44 6.03 -20.45 2.58
C PRO A 44 6.42 -20.49 1.09
N PHE A 45 5.44 -20.40 0.19
CA PHE A 45 5.70 -20.41 -1.26
C PHE A 45 6.37 -19.09 -1.70
N HIS A 46 5.91 -17.95 -1.20
CA HIS A 46 6.54 -16.65 -1.45
C HIS A 46 7.98 -16.62 -0.96
N THR A 47 8.23 -17.11 0.26
CA THR A 47 9.57 -17.17 0.82
C THR A 47 10.47 -18.04 -0.04
N GLN A 48 10.02 -19.25 -0.42
CA GLN A 48 10.80 -20.15 -1.27
C GLN A 48 11.10 -19.55 -2.66
N TYR A 49 10.15 -18.83 -3.23
CA TYR A 49 10.32 -18.14 -4.51
C TYR A 49 11.39 -17.05 -4.41
N LEU A 50 11.32 -16.23 -3.36
CA LEU A 50 12.26 -15.13 -3.15
C LEU A 50 13.67 -15.60 -2.79
N GLU A 51 13.82 -16.66 -1.97
CA GLU A 51 15.12 -17.24 -1.62
C GLU A 51 15.93 -17.70 -2.84
N GLN A 52 15.26 -18.03 -3.94
CA GLN A 52 15.93 -18.44 -5.18
C GLN A 52 16.36 -17.25 -6.06
N ARG A 53 15.88 -16.03 -5.76
CA ARG A 53 16.06 -14.83 -6.60
C ARG A 53 16.77 -13.68 -5.90
N LEU A 54 16.66 -13.59 -4.59
CA LEU A 54 17.32 -12.55 -3.80
C LEU A 54 18.71 -13.01 -3.40
N ASP A 55 19.72 -12.32 -3.90
CA ASP A 55 21.06 -12.33 -3.32
C ASP A 55 21.23 -11.21 -2.29
N ASP A 56 22.40 -11.09 -1.70
CA ASP A 56 22.67 -10.09 -0.64
C ASP A 56 22.53 -8.64 -1.15
N ASP A 57 22.88 -8.39 -2.41
CA ASP A 57 22.81 -7.06 -3.01
C ASP A 57 21.34 -6.66 -3.26
N LEU A 58 20.55 -7.53 -3.88
CA LEU A 58 19.11 -7.31 -4.10
C LEU A 58 18.35 -7.21 -2.78
N ALA A 59 18.71 -8.02 -1.76
CA ALA A 59 18.14 -7.90 -0.42
C ALA A 59 18.47 -6.54 0.22
N GLY A 60 19.63 -5.96 -0.08
CA GLY A 60 19.99 -4.58 0.25
C GLY A 60 19.05 -3.58 -0.42
N ASP A 61 18.85 -3.71 -1.72
CA ASP A 61 17.99 -2.85 -2.53
C ASP A 61 16.50 -2.96 -2.12
N VAL A 62 16.03 -4.14 -1.72
CA VAL A 62 14.69 -4.32 -1.13
C VAL A 62 14.52 -3.45 0.12
N ARG A 63 15.50 -3.47 1.05
CA ARG A 63 15.43 -2.65 2.27
C ARG A 63 15.42 -1.15 1.95
N VAL A 64 16.24 -0.72 1.00
CA VAL A 64 16.28 0.67 0.52
C VAL A 64 14.93 1.05 -0.11
N THR A 65 14.36 0.19 -0.97
CA THR A 65 13.07 0.41 -1.60
C THR A 65 11.94 0.51 -0.56
N LYS A 66 11.90 -0.41 0.41
CA LYS A 66 10.91 -0.36 1.50
C LYS A 66 11.01 0.93 2.30
N GLN A 67 12.24 1.40 2.58
CA GLN A 67 12.44 2.65 3.30
C GLN A 67 12.01 3.87 2.46
N PHE A 68 12.31 3.87 1.15
CA PHE A 68 11.83 4.91 0.23
C PHE A 68 10.30 4.96 0.18
N LEU A 69 9.63 3.81 0.05
CA LEU A 69 8.17 3.73 0.05
C LEU A 69 7.55 4.21 1.37
N LYS A 70 8.21 3.94 2.51
CA LYS A 70 7.81 4.49 3.82
C LYS A 70 7.96 6.01 3.86
N GLY A 71 9.09 6.53 3.39
CA GLY A 71 9.36 7.97 3.36
C GLY A 71 8.33 8.75 2.53
N ILE A 72 7.89 8.19 1.41
CA ILE A 72 6.87 8.82 0.56
C ILE A 72 5.42 8.44 0.95
N GLY A 73 5.23 7.66 2.03
CA GLY A 73 3.91 7.35 2.61
C GLY A 73 3.06 6.38 1.80
N VAL A 74 3.68 5.42 1.06
CA VAL A 74 2.95 4.43 0.25
C VAL A 74 3.32 2.98 0.58
N TYR A 75 4.04 2.73 1.68
CA TYR A 75 4.38 1.37 2.10
C TYR A 75 3.32 0.78 3.02
N GLY A 76 2.79 -0.37 2.66
CA GLY A 76 1.79 -1.12 3.40
C GLY A 76 0.61 -1.50 2.51
N SER A 77 0.05 -2.70 2.73
CA SER A 77 -1.13 -3.20 2.03
C SER A 77 -2.38 -3.24 2.92
N ASP A 78 -2.30 -2.62 4.09
CA ASP A 78 -3.47 -2.39 4.92
C ASP A 78 -4.48 -1.48 4.19
N LEU A 79 -5.76 -1.63 4.53
CA LEU A 79 -6.84 -0.93 3.83
C LEU A 79 -6.82 0.59 4.05
N ARG A 80 -6.11 1.08 5.07
CA ARG A 80 -5.90 2.50 5.29
C ARG A 80 -4.86 3.07 4.32
N THR A 81 -3.74 2.36 4.15
CA THR A 81 -2.63 2.78 3.29
C THR A 81 -2.90 2.49 1.82
N GLN A 82 -3.43 1.31 1.50
CA GLN A 82 -3.64 0.82 0.12
C GLN A 82 -2.39 0.99 -0.76
N GLY A 83 -1.23 0.69 -0.21
CA GLY A 83 0.07 0.90 -0.84
C GLY A 83 0.76 -0.39 -1.25
N PHE A 84 2.08 -0.31 -1.30
CA PHE A 84 2.95 -1.41 -1.71
C PHE A 84 3.22 -2.34 -0.53
N SER A 85 2.79 -3.59 -0.62
CA SER A 85 3.12 -4.62 0.38
C SER A 85 4.61 -4.96 0.37
N GLY A 86 5.08 -5.62 1.43
CA GLY A 86 6.45 -6.13 1.50
C GLY A 86 6.78 -7.07 0.33
N TYR A 87 5.89 -8.04 0.07
CA TYR A 87 6.07 -9.01 -1.02
C TYR A 87 6.01 -8.35 -2.41
N LEU A 88 5.07 -7.43 -2.65
CA LEU A 88 5.04 -6.65 -3.88
C LEU A 88 6.37 -5.91 -4.12
N THR A 89 6.90 -5.29 -3.07
CA THR A 89 8.17 -4.55 -3.15
C THR A 89 9.33 -5.48 -3.52
N GLU A 90 9.38 -6.66 -2.92
CA GLU A 90 10.39 -7.68 -3.20
C GLU A 90 10.32 -8.17 -4.65
N LEU A 91 9.12 -8.47 -5.15
CA LEU A 91 8.91 -8.85 -6.55
C LEU A 91 9.35 -7.76 -7.53
N LEU A 92 8.97 -6.50 -7.28
CA LEU A 92 9.36 -5.39 -8.14
C LEU A 92 10.88 -5.19 -8.17
N VAL A 93 11.56 -5.30 -7.02
CA VAL A 93 13.03 -5.20 -6.98
C VAL A 93 13.69 -6.34 -7.73
N CYS A 94 13.19 -7.58 -7.59
CA CYS A 94 13.69 -8.73 -8.35
C CYS A 94 13.48 -8.55 -9.85
N GLU A 95 12.30 -8.13 -10.27
CA GLU A 95 11.92 -8.02 -11.69
C GLU A 95 12.73 -6.94 -12.41
N TYR A 96 12.95 -5.80 -11.78
CA TYR A 96 13.72 -4.70 -12.37
C TYR A 96 15.23 -4.78 -12.07
N GLY A 97 15.68 -5.68 -11.20
CA GLY A 97 17.09 -5.89 -10.88
C GLY A 97 17.68 -4.84 -9.94
N GLY A 98 16.88 -4.26 -9.02
CA GLY A 98 17.34 -3.38 -7.96
C GLY A 98 16.52 -2.10 -7.78
N PHE A 99 16.89 -1.33 -6.76
CA PHE A 99 16.20 -0.07 -6.39
C PHE A 99 16.22 0.96 -7.51
N ARG A 100 17.42 1.28 -8.03
CA ARG A 100 17.55 2.32 -9.07
C ARG A 100 16.89 1.93 -10.39
N PRO A 101 17.09 0.72 -10.93
CA PRO A 101 16.39 0.28 -12.14
C PRO A 101 14.86 0.28 -11.97
N LEU A 102 14.35 -0.09 -10.79
CA LEU A 102 12.91 0.01 -10.48
C LEU A 102 12.43 1.47 -10.57
N LEU A 103 13.16 2.43 -10.01
CA LEU A 103 12.77 3.85 -10.10
C LEU A 103 12.83 4.36 -11.54
N GLU A 104 13.84 3.96 -12.32
CA GLU A 104 13.97 4.32 -13.72
C GLU A 104 12.79 3.79 -14.56
N ALA A 105 12.38 2.55 -14.33
CA ALA A 105 11.18 1.98 -14.96
C ALA A 105 9.89 2.69 -14.48
N ALA A 106 9.75 2.89 -13.17
CA ALA A 106 8.56 3.52 -12.59
C ALA A 106 8.36 4.96 -13.06
N ALA A 107 9.43 5.70 -13.33
CA ALA A 107 9.36 7.05 -13.89
C ALA A 107 8.61 7.09 -15.23
N ASP A 108 8.68 6.02 -16.01
CA ASP A 108 8.09 5.89 -17.35
C ASP A 108 6.82 5.01 -17.37
N TRP A 109 6.32 4.57 -16.24
CA TRP A 109 5.09 3.78 -16.20
C TRP A 109 3.90 4.51 -16.82
N HIS A 110 3.05 3.76 -17.51
CA HIS A 110 1.77 4.21 -18.07
C HIS A 110 0.70 3.22 -17.65
N PRO A 111 0.02 3.45 -16.52
CA PRO A 111 -1.02 2.54 -16.04
C PRO A 111 -2.12 2.26 -17.08
N PRO A 112 -2.62 1.01 -17.17
CA PRO A 112 -2.24 -0.13 -16.35
C PRO A 112 -0.82 -0.64 -16.66
N VAL A 113 -0.06 -0.93 -15.60
CA VAL A 113 1.26 -1.55 -15.69
C VAL A 113 1.11 -3.03 -15.36
N GLU A 114 1.51 -3.90 -16.27
CA GLU A 114 1.35 -5.35 -16.12
C GLU A 114 2.72 -6.04 -16.10
N LEU A 115 2.94 -6.86 -15.06
CA LEU A 115 4.12 -7.70 -14.88
C LEU A 115 3.66 -9.14 -14.62
N ASP A 116 4.25 -10.07 -15.36
CA ASP A 116 4.03 -11.51 -15.21
C ASP A 116 5.39 -12.22 -15.13
N PRO A 117 6.02 -12.29 -13.96
CA PRO A 117 7.39 -12.78 -13.79
C PRO A 117 7.63 -14.21 -14.26
N GLU A 118 6.59 -15.04 -14.26
CA GLU A 118 6.68 -16.45 -14.70
C GLU A 118 5.95 -16.70 -16.03
N GLU A 119 5.54 -15.65 -16.74
CA GLU A 119 4.88 -15.73 -18.06
C GLU A 119 3.64 -16.64 -18.06
N HIS A 120 2.83 -16.57 -16.99
CA HIS A 120 1.63 -17.40 -16.87
C HIS A 120 0.58 -17.12 -17.96
N GLY A 121 0.40 -15.85 -18.32
CA GLY A 121 -0.39 -15.40 -19.47
C GLY A 121 -1.90 -15.75 -19.41
N ARG A 122 -2.47 -15.97 -18.21
CA ARG A 122 -3.79 -16.58 -18.08
C ARG A 122 -4.93 -15.68 -17.63
N VAL A 123 -4.62 -14.61 -16.88
CA VAL A 123 -5.63 -13.75 -16.25
C VAL A 123 -5.28 -12.28 -16.48
N SER A 124 -6.29 -11.46 -16.75
CA SER A 124 -6.19 -10.00 -16.81
C SER A 124 -6.92 -9.37 -15.63
N PHE A 125 -6.41 -8.25 -15.15
CA PHE A 125 -6.99 -7.46 -14.06
C PHE A 125 -7.15 -6.01 -14.52
N ASP A 126 -8.13 -5.29 -13.96
CA ASP A 126 -8.41 -3.89 -14.28
C ASP A 126 -7.74 -2.91 -13.28
N ASP A 127 -6.68 -3.36 -12.60
CA ASP A 127 -5.96 -2.59 -11.60
C ASP A 127 -4.91 -1.67 -12.25
N PRO A 128 -4.54 -0.55 -11.62
CA PRO A 128 -3.51 0.37 -12.14
C PRO A 128 -2.11 -0.24 -12.18
N LEU A 129 -1.86 -1.20 -11.29
CA LEU A 129 -0.66 -2.03 -11.24
C LEU A 129 -1.07 -3.49 -11.10
N VAL A 130 -0.62 -4.30 -12.02
CA VAL A 130 -0.84 -5.75 -12.05
C VAL A 130 0.51 -6.44 -11.94
N VAL A 131 0.69 -7.22 -10.88
CA VAL A 131 1.85 -8.09 -10.72
C VAL A 131 1.30 -9.49 -10.44
N ILE A 132 1.34 -10.34 -11.45
CA ILE A 132 0.87 -11.72 -11.32
C ILE A 132 1.74 -12.44 -10.30
N ASP A 133 1.11 -13.08 -9.33
CA ASP A 133 1.82 -13.83 -8.31
C ASP A 133 2.56 -15.03 -8.97
N PRO A 134 3.88 -15.09 -8.85
CA PRO A 134 4.64 -16.20 -9.44
C PRO A 134 4.23 -17.58 -8.94
N THR A 135 3.59 -17.65 -7.79
CA THR A 135 3.15 -18.91 -7.15
C THR A 135 1.66 -19.20 -7.33
N ASP A 136 0.88 -18.19 -7.74
CA ASP A 136 -0.57 -18.30 -7.94
C ASP A 136 -1.02 -17.42 -9.14
N PRO A 137 -1.13 -18.01 -10.35
CA PRO A 137 -1.40 -17.25 -11.57
C PRO A 137 -2.78 -16.57 -11.61
N GLU A 138 -3.67 -16.86 -10.67
CA GLU A 138 -4.99 -16.23 -10.58
C GLU A 138 -5.02 -15.03 -9.62
N ARG A 139 -3.83 -14.61 -9.13
CA ARG A 139 -3.70 -13.53 -8.15
C ARG A 139 -2.90 -12.36 -8.67
N ASN A 140 -3.44 -11.14 -8.51
CA ASN A 140 -2.66 -9.90 -8.59
C ASN A 140 -2.10 -9.54 -7.21
N VAL A 141 -0.77 -9.53 -7.03
CA VAL A 141 -0.11 -9.14 -5.77
C VAL A 141 -0.33 -7.66 -5.45
N ALA A 142 -0.55 -6.83 -6.47
CA ALA A 142 -0.76 -5.39 -6.33
C ALA A 142 -2.24 -4.98 -6.21
N ALA A 143 -3.18 -5.92 -6.11
CA ALA A 143 -4.63 -5.64 -6.12
C ALA A 143 -5.12 -4.60 -5.09
N VAL A 144 -4.43 -4.46 -3.96
CA VAL A 144 -4.77 -3.47 -2.93
C VAL A 144 -4.16 -2.09 -3.23
N CYS A 145 -3.17 -2.01 -4.14
CA CYS A 145 -2.45 -0.77 -4.39
C CYS A 145 -3.31 0.24 -5.16
N ALA A 146 -3.72 1.31 -4.48
CA ALA A 146 -4.56 2.35 -5.08
C ALA A 146 -3.82 3.11 -6.20
N ALA A 147 -4.57 3.55 -7.21
CA ALA A 147 -4.04 4.32 -8.33
C ALA A 147 -3.28 5.59 -7.88
N GLU A 148 -3.73 6.24 -6.82
CA GLU A 148 -3.06 7.40 -6.23
C GLU A 148 -1.66 7.02 -5.72
N ASN A 149 -1.49 5.87 -5.08
CA ASN A 149 -0.21 5.42 -4.55
C ASN A 149 0.75 4.98 -5.66
N VAL A 150 0.25 4.38 -6.73
CA VAL A 150 1.04 4.12 -7.94
C VAL A 150 1.53 5.43 -8.55
N ALA A 151 0.64 6.42 -8.71
CA ALA A 151 1.00 7.75 -9.23
C ALA A 151 1.96 8.50 -8.30
N ARG A 152 1.82 8.38 -6.98
CA ARG A 152 2.72 8.95 -5.98
C ARG A 152 4.10 8.34 -6.07
N PHE A 153 4.20 7.02 -6.14
CA PHE A 153 5.47 6.33 -6.35
C PHE A 153 6.16 6.80 -7.63
N GLN A 154 5.43 6.88 -8.75
CA GLN A 154 5.94 7.39 -10.03
C GLN A 154 6.45 8.83 -9.93
N HIS A 155 5.69 9.70 -9.25
CA HIS A 155 6.09 11.10 -9.03
C HIS A 155 7.42 11.20 -8.27
N TYR A 156 7.53 10.47 -7.15
CA TYR A 156 8.74 10.52 -6.33
C TYR A 156 9.93 9.78 -6.95
N ALA A 157 9.69 8.75 -7.77
CA ALA A 157 10.74 8.12 -8.58
C ALA A 157 11.38 9.16 -9.53
N ARG A 158 10.56 9.92 -10.26
CA ARG A 158 11.04 11.04 -11.11
C ARG A 158 11.78 12.10 -10.30
N ALA A 159 11.24 12.50 -9.15
CA ALA A 159 11.85 13.51 -8.30
C ALA A 159 13.22 13.05 -7.76
N PHE A 160 13.33 11.79 -7.32
CA PHE A 160 14.59 11.22 -6.86
C PHE A 160 15.63 11.10 -7.97
N LEU A 161 15.24 10.63 -9.13
CA LEU A 161 16.16 10.51 -10.29
C LEU A 161 16.68 11.87 -10.78
N ALA A 162 15.85 12.90 -10.71
CA ALA A 162 16.24 14.27 -11.08
C ALA A 162 17.16 14.92 -10.04
N ALA A 163 16.92 14.68 -8.75
CA ALA A 163 17.68 15.24 -7.64
C ALA A 163 17.67 14.25 -6.45
N PRO A 164 18.60 13.28 -6.40
CA PRO A 164 18.69 12.33 -5.29
C PRO A 164 18.90 13.04 -3.95
N ARG A 165 18.07 12.71 -2.97
CA ARG A 165 18.14 13.30 -1.63
C ARG A 165 17.61 12.31 -0.58
N VAL A 166 18.25 12.32 0.59
CA VAL A 166 17.97 11.39 1.68
C VAL A 166 16.62 11.68 2.35
N GLU A 167 16.14 12.90 2.29
CA GLU A 167 14.87 13.34 2.89
C GLU A 167 13.66 12.58 2.33
N LEU A 168 13.78 12.00 1.14
CA LEU A 168 12.71 11.15 0.56
C LEU A 168 12.60 9.77 1.21
N PHE A 169 13.53 9.42 2.09
CA PHE A 169 13.50 8.17 2.87
C PHE A 169 12.95 8.35 4.28
N ASP A 170 12.79 9.59 4.71
CA ASP A 170 12.22 9.92 6.02
C ASP A 170 10.72 10.22 5.85
N ALA A 171 9.89 9.59 6.67
CA ALA A 171 8.49 9.96 6.76
C ALA A 171 8.41 11.29 7.52
N ASP A 172 8.34 12.40 6.79
CA ASP A 172 8.08 13.69 7.39
C ASP A 172 6.63 13.76 7.88
N ASP A 173 6.44 14.04 9.16
CA ASP A 173 5.15 14.49 9.64
C ASP A 173 4.89 15.88 9.03
N PRO A 174 3.87 16.04 8.18
CA PRO A 174 3.62 17.31 7.55
C PRO A 174 3.31 18.38 8.60
N GLU A 175 4.04 19.50 8.56
CA GLU A 175 3.71 20.63 9.42
C GLU A 175 2.26 21.07 9.17
N PRO A 176 1.45 21.26 10.22
CA PRO A 176 0.09 21.72 10.07
C PRO A 176 0.05 23.06 9.32
N LEU A 177 -0.83 23.17 8.33
CA LEU A 177 -1.06 24.44 7.65
C LEU A 177 -1.55 25.49 8.65
N THR A 178 -1.01 26.70 8.57
CA THR A 178 -1.56 27.83 9.30
C THR A 178 -2.91 28.25 8.69
N ASP A 179 -3.80 28.85 9.49
CA ASP A 179 -5.08 29.38 8.99
C ASP A 179 -4.90 30.36 7.81
N ALA A 180 -3.83 31.13 7.81
CA ALA A 180 -3.53 32.08 6.74
C ALA A 180 -3.17 31.34 5.43
N ALA A 181 -2.30 30.32 5.51
CA ALA A 181 -1.92 29.52 4.37
C ALA A 181 -3.11 28.73 3.82
N LEU A 182 -3.95 28.16 4.71
CA LEU A 182 -5.18 27.49 4.29
C LEU A 182 -6.10 28.42 3.49
N ARG A 183 -6.38 29.64 4.01
CA ARG A 183 -7.22 30.63 3.31
C ARG A 183 -6.66 31.01 1.95
N GLU A 184 -5.35 31.29 1.86
CA GLU A 184 -4.68 31.58 0.59
C GLU A 184 -4.86 30.45 -0.42
N HIS A 185 -4.70 29.19 0.01
CA HIS A 185 -4.91 28.02 -0.85
C HIS A 185 -6.34 27.90 -1.35
N LEU A 186 -7.33 28.12 -0.49
CA LEU A 186 -8.76 28.06 -0.84
C LEU A 186 -9.14 29.19 -1.82
N GLU A 187 -8.71 30.41 -1.53
CA GLU A 187 -8.95 31.56 -2.41
C GLU A 187 -8.33 31.37 -3.80
N ARG A 188 -7.06 30.93 -3.85
CA ARG A 188 -6.35 30.71 -5.11
C ARG A 188 -6.99 29.62 -5.97
N ARG A 189 -7.59 28.60 -5.35
CA ARG A 189 -8.25 27.49 -6.05
C ARG A 189 -9.74 27.72 -6.25
N ALA A 190 -10.29 28.74 -5.67
CA ALA A 190 -11.74 29.01 -5.64
C ALA A 190 -12.56 27.81 -5.14
N THR A 191 -12.05 27.13 -4.10
CA THR A 191 -12.67 25.96 -3.51
C THR A 191 -13.28 26.27 -2.15
N THR A 192 -14.35 25.56 -1.81
CA THR A 192 -15.00 25.62 -0.49
C THR A 192 -14.75 24.30 0.25
N PRO A 193 -14.04 24.29 1.39
CA PRO A 193 -13.84 23.09 2.16
C PRO A 193 -15.13 22.70 2.90
N ILE A 194 -15.43 21.42 2.92
CA ILE A 194 -16.51 20.83 3.69
C ILE A 194 -15.91 19.69 4.51
N ALA A 195 -16.09 19.73 5.83
CA ALA A 195 -15.70 18.64 6.71
C ALA A 195 -16.91 18.09 7.46
N VAL A 196 -17.11 16.79 7.40
CA VAL A 196 -18.11 16.08 8.17
C VAL A 196 -17.39 15.21 9.19
N ARG A 197 -17.66 15.46 10.47
CA ARG A 197 -17.05 14.72 11.58
C ARG A 197 -18.12 14.05 12.41
N PHE A 198 -17.84 12.80 12.83
CA PHE A 198 -18.66 12.06 13.79
C PHE A 198 -17.78 11.15 14.66
N ASP A 199 -18.34 10.59 15.70
CA ASP A 199 -17.62 9.71 16.62
C ASP A 199 -17.19 8.43 15.90
N ALA A 200 -15.97 7.95 16.17
CA ALA A 200 -15.48 6.71 15.60
C ALA A 200 -16.32 5.53 16.09
N PRO A 201 -16.79 4.64 15.21
CA PRO A 201 -17.42 3.39 15.62
C PRO A 201 -16.37 2.44 16.21
N ASP A 202 -16.79 1.59 17.14
CA ASP A 202 -15.94 0.53 17.69
C ASP A 202 -15.78 -0.62 16.68
N LEU A 203 -14.92 -0.40 15.70
CA LEU A 203 -14.60 -1.33 14.60
C LEU A 203 -13.10 -1.38 14.39
N VAL A 204 -12.58 -2.55 14.05
CA VAL A 204 -11.19 -2.70 13.60
C VAL A 204 -10.99 -2.04 12.23
N GLU A 205 -9.78 -1.59 11.94
CA GLU A 205 -9.45 -0.85 10.70
C GLU A 205 -9.88 -1.58 9.43
N ASP A 206 -9.71 -2.90 9.35
CA ASP A 206 -10.10 -3.72 8.20
C ASP A 206 -11.62 -3.75 7.93
N GLN A 207 -12.44 -3.45 8.93
CA GLN A 207 -13.88 -3.30 8.79
C GLN A 207 -14.29 -1.85 8.60
N LEU A 208 -13.56 -0.92 9.19
CA LEU A 208 -13.86 0.51 9.17
C LEU A 208 -13.55 1.13 7.80
N TYR A 209 -12.32 0.98 7.31
CA TYR A 209 -11.88 1.70 6.11
C TYR A 209 -12.66 1.36 4.84
N PRO A 210 -13.06 0.09 4.53
CA PRO A 210 -13.94 -0.18 3.40
C PRO A 210 -15.29 0.55 3.45
N GLN A 211 -15.83 0.73 4.68
CA GLN A 211 -17.07 1.46 4.86
C GLN A 211 -16.88 2.97 4.69
N LEU A 212 -15.72 3.49 5.15
CA LEU A 212 -15.36 4.90 4.97
C LEU A 212 -15.20 5.23 3.49
N TYR A 213 -14.43 4.45 2.74
CA TYR A 213 -14.26 4.67 1.30
C TYR A 213 -15.57 4.59 0.53
N LYS A 214 -16.40 3.57 0.81
CA LYS A 214 -17.72 3.46 0.20
C LYS A 214 -18.63 4.64 0.54
N SER A 215 -18.53 5.17 1.75
CA SER A 215 -19.28 6.36 2.17
C SER A 215 -18.76 7.61 1.49
N LEU A 216 -17.43 7.75 1.36
CA LEU A 216 -16.79 8.85 0.64
C LEU A 216 -17.26 8.87 -0.83
N ASP A 217 -17.23 7.73 -1.51
CA ASP A 217 -17.73 7.59 -2.89
C ASP A 217 -19.21 7.99 -2.99
N GLY A 218 -20.01 7.57 -2.01
CA GLY A 218 -21.43 7.95 -1.96
C GLY A 218 -21.63 9.45 -1.77
N ILE A 219 -20.81 10.11 -0.96
CA ILE A 219 -20.83 11.56 -0.75
C ILE A 219 -20.40 12.29 -2.03
N THR A 220 -19.26 11.92 -2.60
CA THR A 220 -18.71 12.58 -3.80
C THR A 220 -19.64 12.44 -4.99
N ASN A 221 -20.09 11.21 -5.31
CA ASN A 221 -21.05 10.97 -6.37
C ASN A 221 -22.37 11.73 -6.14
N GLY A 222 -22.84 11.76 -4.89
CA GLY A 222 -24.06 12.50 -4.54
C GLY A 222 -23.92 14.01 -4.67
N LEU A 223 -22.74 14.57 -4.54
CA LEU A 223 -22.45 16.00 -4.81
C LEU A 223 -22.36 16.27 -6.31
N ASP A 224 -21.62 15.45 -7.05
CA ASP A 224 -21.48 15.53 -8.51
C ASP A 224 -22.84 15.47 -9.21
N ASP A 225 -23.71 14.54 -8.81
CA ASP A 225 -25.09 14.40 -9.31
C ASP A 225 -25.95 15.66 -9.08
N ARG A 226 -25.56 16.51 -8.14
CA ARG A 226 -26.24 17.77 -7.81
C ARG A 226 -25.58 19.00 -8.40
N GLY A 227 -24.55 18.79 -9.25
CA GLY A 227 -23.89 19.85 -9.98
C GLY A 227 -22.78 20.56 -9.19
N PHE A 228 -22.24 19.91 -8.16
CA PHE A 228 -21.01 20.34 -7.51
C PHE A 228 -19.82 19.66 -8.20
N ASP A 229 -18.76 20.37 -8.40
CA ASP A 229 -17.48 19.80 -8.86
C ASP A 229 -16.64 19.43 -7.63
N VAL A 230 -16.53 18.14 -7.31
CA VAL A 230 -15.69 17.68 -6.20
C VAL A 230 -14.23 17.67 -6.65
N PHE A 231 -13.46 18.62 -6.19
CA PHE A 231 -12.05 18.77 -6.57
C PHE A 231 -11.14 17.76 -5.88
N ARG A 232 -11.36 17.52 -4.59
CA ARG A 232 -10.69 16.49 -3.77
C ARG A 232 -11.63 16.02 -2.68
N ALA A 233 -11.49 14.75 -2.32
CA ALA A 233 -12.15 14.19 -1.17
C ALA A 233 -11.20 13.19 -0.49
N THR A 234 -11.28 13.14 0.83
CA THR A 234 -10.52 12.18 1.63
C THR A 234 -11.30 11.78 2.87
N THR A 235 -10.94 10.67 3.47
CA THR A 235 -11.46 10.24 4.75
C THR A 235 -10.32 9.71 5.62
N PHE A 236 -10.43 9.94 6.91
CA PHE A 236 -9.50 9.39 7.91
C PHE A 236 -10.24 9.20 9.23
N ALA A 237 -9.73 8.29 10.03
CA ALA A 237 -10.24 7.99 11.35
C ALA A 237 -9.10 7.83 12.35
N ASP A 238 -9.39 8.13 13.59
CA ASP A 238 -8.62 7.75 14.77
C ASP A 238 -9.56 7.05 15.77
N ASP A 239 -9.08 6.76 16.97
CA ASP A 239 -9.86 6.08 18.02
C ASP A 239 -11.07 6.88 18.50
N THR A 240 -11.18 8.16 18.13
CA THR A 240 -12.20 9.09 18.65
C THR A 240 -13.16 9.60 17.60
N ALA A 241 -12.69 9.78 16.37
CA ALA A 241 -13.47 10.43 15.34
C ALA A 241 -13.16 9.92 13.93
N VAL A 242 -14.18 9.99 13.08
CA VAL A 242 -14.08 9.85 11.63
C VAL A 242 -14.31 11.21 11.00
N VAL A 243 -13.53 11.54 9.97
CA VAL A 243 -13.68 12.77 9.19
C VAL A 243 -13.72 12.46 7.71
N PHE A 244 -14.69 13.05 7.01
CA PHE A 244 -14.72 13.19 5.56
C PHE A 244 -14.46 14.65 5.21
N ALA A 245 -13.54 14.93 4.30
CA ALA A 245 -13.14 16.28 3.93
C ALA A 245 -12.89 16.40 2.42
#